data_45ac9cf0236c0ce11601d4125de761e4
#
_entry.id   45ac9cf0236c0ce11601d4125de761e4
#
_cell.length_a   1.000
_cell.length_b   1.000
_cell.length_c   1.000
_cell.angle_alpha   90.00
_cell.angle_beta   90.00
_cell.angle_gamma   90.00
#
_symmetry.space_group_name_H-M   'P 1'
#
loop_
_entity.id
_entity.type
_entity.pdbx_description
1 polymer ?
#
loop_
_entity_poly.entity_id
_entity_poly.type
_entity_poly.pdbx_seq_one_letter_code
_entity_poly.pdbx_strand_id
1 'polypeptide(L)'
;MSNGVWQVYALKYATHDRMARENFIGGDPHDHSPMPLDYFVWAVTSEERAIVVDTGFDEAAANKRGGRRILHTPDEGLRAIGIDPAKVEDVVVTHMHYDHAGNHGMFPAARYHVQDREMAFCTGRYMTHKLMRLPFDGEDVAAMVHKLYGGRVVFHDGDDEIAPGVTVHHLGGHSDGLQIVRVNTRRGWVVLASDAAHYYANMERGLPYPFVFNIGDTLEGYRKAHSLASSPGHVIPGHDPLVLERYPAASPKLEGWVARLD
;
A
#
# COMPACT_ATOMS: atom_id res chain seq x y z
N MET A 1 -0.54 9.29 26.71
CA MET A 1 0.02 9.77 25.42
C MET A 1 0.92 8.66 24.90
N SER A 2 0.63 8.11 23.74
CA SER A 2 1.50 7.08 23.14
C SER A 2 2.89 7.69 22.98
N ASN A 3 3.93 6.95 23.36
CA ASN A 3 5.34 7.41 23.24
C ASN A 3 5.82 7.49 21.76
N GLY A 4 4.90 7.62 20.81
CA GLY A 4 5.21 7.63 19.36
C GLY A 4 5.82 6.31 18.86
N VAL A 5 5.62 5.20 19.59
CA VAL A 5 6.05 3.86 19.19
C VAL A 5 4.84 3.01 18.84
N TRP A 6 4.84 2.43 17.66
CA TRP A 6 3.71 1.72 17.07
C TRP A 6 4.03 0.26 16.76
N GLN A 7 2.99 -0.56 16.68
CA GLN A 7 3.03 -1.90 16.10
C GLN A 7 2.57 -1.82 14.64
N VAL A 8 3.15 -2.64 13.78
CA VAL A 8 2.85 -2.65 12.36
C VAL A 8 2.57 -4.06 11.89
N TYR A 9 1.47 -4.24 11.17
CA TYR A 9 1.04 -5.52 10.63
C TYR A 9 0.86 -5.44 9.12
N ALA A 10 1.28 -6.48 8.42
CA ALA A 10 0.92 -6.73 7.02
C ALA A 10 -0.16 -7.82 6.96
N LEU A 11 -1.29 -7.51 6.35
CA LEU A 11 -2.44 -8.41 6.22
C LEU A 11 -2.59 -8.80 4.76
N LYS A 12 -2.24 -10.04 4.41
CA LYS A 12 -2.41 -10.56 3.07
C LYS A 12 -3.87 -10.89 2.83
N TYR A 13 -4.48 -10.24 1.85
CA TYR A 13 -5.89 -10.48 1.53
C TYR A 13 -6.13 -11.19 0.19
N ALA A 14 -5.19 -11.09 -0.75
CA ALA A 14 -5.32 -11.72 -2.06
C ALA A 14 -3.95 -12.11 -2.63
N THR A 15 -3.98 -12.87 -3.74
CA THR A 15 -2.78 -13.27 -4.49
C THR A 15 -3.06 -13.32 -6.00
N HIS A 16 -2.00 -13.22 -6.80
CA HIS A 16 -2.05 -13.32 -8.25
C HIS A 16 -0.82 -14.07 -8.78
N ASP A 17 -1.06 -15.17 -9.49
CA ASP A 17 0.01 -15.96 -10.09
C ASP A 17 0.67 -15.16 -11.22
N ARG A 18 1.99 -14.98 -11.15
CA ARG A 18 2.80 -14.26 -12.13
C ARG A 18 4.14 -14.95 -12.33
N MET A 19 4.83 -14.57 -13.41
CA MET A 19 6.19 -15.01 -13.72
C MET A 19 7.16 -13.83 -13.55
N ALA A 20 8.41 -14.11 -13.23
CA ALA A 20 9.44 -13.09 -13.00
C ALA A 20 9.59 -12.11 -14.16
N ARG A 21 9.53 -12.59 -15.41
CA ARG A 21 9.57 -11.74 -16.63
C ARG A 21 8.52 -10.64 -16.68
N GLU A 22 7.43 -10.78 -15.93
CA GLU A 22 6.31 -9.83 -15.91
C GLU A 22 6.47 -8.74 -14.83
N ASN A 23 7.52 -8.83 -14.00
CA ASN A 23 7.64 -8.03 -12.78
C ASN A 23 8.79 -7.00 -12.81
N PHE A 24 9.51 -6.89 -13.94
CA PHE A 24 10.66 -5.99 -14.06
C PHE A 24 10.70 -5.30 -15.43
N ILE A 25 10.85 -3.98 -15.44
CA ILE A 25 11.25 -3.25 -16.64
C ILE A 25 12.73 -3.53 -16.89
N GLY A 26 13.06 -4.03 -18.09
CA GLY A 26 14.45 -4.39 -18.43
C GLY A 26 14.93 -5.70 -17.81
N GLY A 27 14.02 -6.50 -17.24
CA GLY A 27 14.33 -7.86 -16.80
C GLY A 27 14.51 -8.85 -17.94
N ASP A 28 14.90 -10.09 -17.62
CA ASP A 28 15.02 -11.16 -18.61
C ASP A 28 13.62 -11.58 -19.13
N PRO A 29 13.33 -11.38 -20.42
CA PRO A 29 12.03 -11.75 -21.01
C PRO A 29 11.81 -13.27 -21.05
N HIS A 30 12.84 -14.07 -20.84
CA HIS A 30 12.80 -15.53 -20.83
C HIS A 30 12.73 -16.13 -19.42
N ASP A 31 12.69 -15.31 -18.37
CA ASP A 31 12.55 -15.81 -17.01
C ASP A 31 11.08 -16.21 -16.72
N HIS A 32 10.82 -17.50 -16.85
CA HIS A 32 9.53 -18.13 -16.58
C HIS A 32 9.39 -18.67 -15.15
N SER A 33 10.30 -18.33 -14.25
CA SER A 33 10.18 -18.73 -12.84
C SER A 33 8.93 -18.13 -12.21
N PRO A 34 8.21 -18.89 -11.38
CA PRO A 34 7.06 -18.37 -10.63
C PRO A 34 7.50 -17.22 -9.72
N MET A 35 6.81 -16.10 -9.82
CA MET A 35 7.01 -14.93 -8.96
C MET A 35 5.66 -14.28 -8.70
N PRO A 36 4.83 -14.89 -7.83
CA PRO A 36 3.48 -14.42 -7.57
C PRO A 36 3.50 -13.04 -6.90
N LEU A 37 2.40 -12.33 -7.03
CA LEU A 37 2.15 -11.05 -6.42
C LEU A 37 1.09 -11.23 -5.33
N ASP A 38 1.43 -10.89 -4.09
CA ASP A 38 0.50 -10.88 -2.98
C ASP A 38 -0.04 -9.46 -2.75
N TYR A 39 -1.26 -9.39 -2.26
CA TYR A 39 -1.91 -8.11 -1.97
C TYR A 39 -2.05 -7.93 -0.47
N PHE A 40 -1.59 -6.77 0.02
CA PHE A 40 -1.62 -6.43 1.43
C PHE A 40 -2.42 -5.16 1.69
N VAL A 41 -3.06 -5.11 2.85
CA VAL A 41 -3.35 -3.88 3.57
C VAL A 41 -2.50 -3.89 4.84
N TRP A 42 -2.23 -2.72 5.40
CA TRP A 42 -1.41 -2.63 6.60
C TRP A 42 -2.19 -1.97 7.75
N ALA A 43 -1.89 -2.40 8.96
CA ALA A 43 -2.40 -1.77 10.17
C ALA A 43 -1.24 -1.26 11.02
N VAL A 44 -1.32 0.00 11.42
CA VAL A 44 -0.40 0.69 12.31
C VAL A 44 -1.15 0.97 13.60
N THR A 45 -0.77 0.33 14.72
CA THR A 45 -1.57 0.32 15.94
C THR A 45 -0.79 0.78 17.16
N SER A 46 -1.48 1.46 18.05
CA SER A 46 -1.08 1.74 19.42
C SER A 46 -2.14 1.21 20.38
N GLU A 47 -1.97 1.42 21.69
CA GLU A 47 -3.01 1.08 22.68
C GLU A 47 -4.28 1.90 22.52
N GLU A 48 -4.19 3.11 21.94
CA GLU A 48 -5.26 4.09 21.88
C GLU A 48 -5.98 4.14 20.52
N ARG A 49 -5.29 3.81 19.42
CA ARG A 49 -5.84 3.98 18.06
C ARG A 49 -5.17 3.06 17.03
N ALA A 50 -5.87 2.88 15.92
CA ALA A 50 -5.36 2.23 14.72
C ALA A 50 -5.43 3.17 13.52
N ILE A 51 -4.41 3.13 12.67
CA ILE A 51 -4.35 3.75 11.36
C ILE A 51 -4.26 2.60 10.35
N VAL A 52 -5.11 2.58 9.33
CA VAL A 52 -5.05 1.59 8.26
C VAL A 52 -4.36 2.21 7.05
N VAL A 53 -3.50 1.45 6.40
CA VAL A 53 -2.82 1.87 5.17
C VAL A 53 -3.34 1.01 4.05
N ASP A 54 -3.95 1.63 3.06
CA ASP A 54 -4.68 1.07 1.93
C ASP A 54 -5.93 0.25 2.33
N THR A 55 -6.80 -0.02 1.37
CA THR A 55 -8.10 -0.62 1.64
C THR A 55 -8.38 -1.91 0.86
N GLY A 56 -7.49 -2.26 -0.09
CA GLY A 56 -7.64 -3.45 -0.91
C GLY A 56 -8.74 -3.34 -1.97
N PHE A 57 -9.10 -4.46 -2.57
CA PHE A 57 -10.17 -4.60 -3.56
C PHE A 57 -11.16 -5.70 -3.18
N ASP A 58 -12.33 -5.69 -3.79
CA ASP A 58 -13.40 -6.66 -3.61
C ASP A 58 -13.44 -7.75 -4.70
N GLU A 59 -14.36 -8.71 -4.56
CA GLU A 59 -14.56 -9.78 -5.54
C GLU A 59 -14.98 -9.26 -6.92
N ALA A 60 -15.73 -8.16 -6.99
CA ALA A 60 -16.15 -7.59 -8.25
C ALA A 60 -14.94 -7.07 -9.04
N ALA A 61 -14.02 -6.38 -8.37
CA ALA A 61 -12.77 -5.92 -8.96
C ALA A 61 -11.84 -7.10 -9.33
N ALA A 62 -11.74 -8.14 -8.49
CA ALA A 62 -10.99 -9.35 -8.78
C ALA A 62 -11.50 -10.04 -10.05
N ASN A 63 -12.81 -10.24 -10.17
CA ASN A 63 -13.46 -10.88 -11.32
C ASN A 63 -13.30 -10.04 -12.60
N LYS A 64 -13.48 -8.71 -12.52
CA LYS A 64 -13.33 -7.77 -13.63
C LYS A 64 -11.91 -7.81 -14.23
N ARG A 65 -10.90 -8.02 -13.40
CA ARG A 65 -9.48 -7.98 -13.80
C ARG A 65 -8.90 -9.36 -14.11
N GLY A 66 -9.52 -10.44 -13.60
CA GLY A 66 -9.09 -11.83 -13.76
C GLY A 66 -7.76 -12.14 -13.04
N GLY A 67 -7.54 -13.43 -12.75
CA GLY A 67 -6.28 -13.92 -12.17
C GLY A 67 -6.05 -13.58 -10.68
N ARG A 68 -6.81 -12.67 -10.10
CA ARG A 68 -6.73 -12.31 -8.67
C ARG A 68 -7.60 -13.25 -7.87
N ARG A 69 -7.03 -13.81 -6.80
CA ARG A 69 -7.76 -14.67 -5.87
C ARG A 69 -7.79 -14.02 -4.50
N ILE A 70 -8.98 -13.66 -4.03
CA ILE A 70 -9.17 -13.21 -2.66
C ILE A 70 -9.07 -14.44 -1.76
N LEU A 71 -8.25 -14.36 -0.73
CA LEU A 71 -8.02 -15.40 0.27
C LEU A 71 -8.82 -15.09 1.54
N HIS A 72 -8.84 -13.82 1.92
CA HIS A 72 -9.54 -13.24 3.05
C HIS A 72 -9.98 -11.83 2.66
N THR A 73 -11.03 -11.31 3.28
CA THR A 73 -11.34 -9.89 3.09
C THR A 73 -10.46 -9.01 4.00
N PRO A 74 -10.15 -7.76 3.62
CA PRO A 74 -9.35 -6.88 4.48
C PRO A 74 -9.93 -6.68 5.88
N ASP A 75 -11.27 -6.62 6.03
CA ASP A 75 -11.91 -6.48 7.34
C ASP A 75 -11.79 -7.74 8.20
N GLU A 76 -11.79 -8.95 7.62
CA GLU A 76 -11.48 -10.17 8.35
C GLU A 76 -10.07 -10.12 8.95
N GLY A 77 -9.08 -9.67 8.15
CA GLY A 77 -7.71 -9.51 8.61
C GLY A 77 -7.59 -8.50 9.76
N LEU A 78 -8.23 -7.34 9.64
CA LEU A 78 -8.25 -6.33 10.68
C LEU A 78 -8.89 -6.85 11.97
N ARG A 79 -10.05 -7.52 11.87
CA ARG A 79 -10.72 -8.13 13.02
C ARG A 79 -9.89 -9.24 13.67
N ALA A 80 -9.13 -10.01 12.89
CA ALA A 80 -8.26 -11.07 13.41
C ALA A 80 -7.14 -10.54 14.34
N ILE A 81 -6.76 -9.27 14.17
CA ILE A 81 -5.82 -8.56 15.09
C ILE A 81 -6.52 -7.59 16.04
N GLY A 82 -7.85 -7.70 16.19
CA GLY A 82 -8.63 -6.95 17.17
C GLY A 82 -9.04 -5.55 16.73
N ILE A 83 -8.91 -5.20 15.45
CA ILE A 83 -9.33 -3.89 14.91
C ILE A 83 -10.75 -4.01 14.34
N ASP A 84 -11.66 -3.16 14.79
CA ASP A 84 -12.96 -2.96 14.18
C ASP A 84 -12.87 -1.87 13.09
N PRO A 85 -13.00 -2.22 11.79
CA PRO A 85 -12.89 -1.26 10.70
C PRO A 85 -13.85 -0.08 10.82
N ALA A 86 -15.04 -0.31 11.42
CA ALA A 86 -16.04 0.75 11.61
C ALA A 86 -15.59 1.85 12.60
N LYS A 87 -14.59 1.57 13.43
CA LYS A 87 -14.04 2.49 14.44
C LYS A 87 -12.71 3.12 14.03
N VAL A 88 -12.15 2.73 12.89
CA VAL A 88 -10.91 3.33 12.36
C VAL A 88 -11.20 4.76 11.95
N GLU A 89 -10.45 5.70 12.52
CA GLU A 89 -10.63 7.13 12.30
C GLU A 89 -9.71 7.70 11.21
N ASP A 90 -8.61 7.00 10.87
CA ASP A 90 -7.66 7.45 9.87
C ASP A 90 -7.26 6.28 8.94
N VAL A 91 -7.40 6.52 7.64
CA VAL A 91 -6.96 5.63 6.57
C VAL A 91 -5.99 6.40 5.68
N VAL A 92 -4.80 5.87 5.49
CA VAL A 92 -3.85 6.38 4.50
C VAL A 92 -4.08 5.64 3.19
N VAL A 93 -4.38 6.35 2.12
CA VAL A 93 -4.40 5.80 0.77
C VAL A 93 -3.07 6.16 0.12
N THR A 94 -2.24 5.14 -0.12
CA THR A 94 -0.91 5.37 -0.68
C THR A 94 -1.01 5.91 -2.11
N HIS A 95 -1.96 5.41 -2.89
CA HIS A 95 -2.34 5.89 -4.21
C HIS A 95 -3.70 5.32 -4.63
N MET A 96 -4.29 5.84 -5.71
CA MET A 96 -5.67 5.53 -6.09
C MET A 96 -5.83 4.35 -7.06
N HIS A 97 -4.84 3.43 -7.14
CA HIS A 97 -5.07 2.18 -7.87
C HIS A 97 -6.10 1.31 -7.15
N TYR A 98 -6.80 0.47 -7.92
CA TYR A 98 -7.94 -0.34 -7.47
C TYR A 98 -7.64 -1.21 -6.26
N ASP A 99 -6.42 -1.71 -6.14
CA ASP A 99 -5.97 -2.63 -5.08
C ASP A 99 -5.52 -1.92 -3.80
N HIS A 100 -5.50 -0.59 -3.81
CA HIS A 100 -5.19 0.25 -2.65
C HIS A 100 -6.39 1.08 -2.20
N ALA A 101 -7.35 1.40 -3.09
CA ALA A 101 -8.46 2.30 -2.82
C ALA A 101 -9.87 1.69 -3.01
N GLY A 102 -10.00 0.36 -3.18
CA GLY A 102 -11.27 -0.26 -3.60
C GLY A 102 -12.30 -0.45 -2.49
N ASN A 103 -11.89 -0.79 -1.27
CA ASN A 103 -12.81 -1.14 -0.18
C ASN A 103 -13.01 -0.01 0.84
N HIS A 104 -12.81 1.22 0.46
CA HIS A 104 -12.87 2.33 1.41
C HIS A 104 -14.26 2.57 2.05
N GLY A 105 -15.31 1.89 1.60
CA GLY A 105 -16.61 1.85 2.30
C GLY A 105 -16.59 1.13 3.65
N MET A 106 -15.59 0.29 3.91
CA MET A 106 -15.43 -0.43 5.19
C MET A 106 -15.16 0.50 6.37
N PHE A 107 -14.72 1.74 6.13
CA PHE A 107 -14.28 2.69 7.15
C PHE A 107 -15.22 3.91 7.25
N PRO A 108 -16.44 3.74 7.79
CA PRO A 108 -17.45 4.82 7.80
C PRO A 108 -17.04 6.02 8.65
N ALA A 109 -16.19 5.85 9.67
CA ALA A 109 -15.74 6.91 10.55
C ALA A 109 -14.45 7.60 10.06
N ALA A 110 -13.73 7.01 9.07
CA ALA A 110 -12.39 7.44 8.75
C ALA A 110 -12.30 8.73 7.93
N ARG A 111 -11.25 9.49 8.18
CA ARG A 111 -10.68 10.48 7.28
C ARG A 111 -9.64 9.77 6.41
N TYR A 112 -9.53 10.18 5.16
CA TYR A 112 -8.65 9.58 4.17
C TYR A 112 -7.50 10.53 3.85
N HIS A 113 -6.28 10.08 4.14
CA HIS A 113 -5.04 10.82 3.91
C HIS A 113 -4.51 10.48 2.52
N VAL A 114 -4.45 11.46 1.64
CA VAL A 114 -4.02 11.30 0.24
C VAL A 114 -3.20 12.52 -0.20
N GLN A 115 -2.26 12.33 -1.13
CA GLN A 115 -1.51 13.45 -1.70
C GLN A 115 -2.37 14.26 -2.68
N ASP A 116 -2.20 15.59 -2.69
CA ASP A 116 -2.83 16.50 -3.67
C ASP A 116 -2.60 16.02 -5.08
N ARG A 117 -1.36 15.61 -5.38
CA ARG A 117 -0.95 15.16 -6.71
C ARG A 117 -1.66 13.88 -7.13
N GLU A 118 -2.00 12.98 -6.20
CA GLU A 118 -2.71 11.76 -6.54
C GLU A 118 -4.15 12.04 -7.00
N MET A 119 -4.86 12.88 -6.28
CA MET A 119 -6.21 13.28 -6.69
C MET A 119 -6.20 14.08 -7.99
N ALA A 120 -5.23 14.97 -8.18
CA ALA A 120 -5.05 15.69 -9.45
C ALA A 120 -4.72 14.75 -10.61
N PHE A 121 -3.94 13.69 -10.37
CA PHE A 121 -3.56 12.72 -11.37
C PHE A 121 -4.73 11.82 -11.77
N CYS A 122 -5.40 11.15 -10.79
CA CYS A 122 -6.48 10.20 -11.07
C CYS A 122 -7.77 10.86 -11.58
N THR A 123 -7.91 12.19 -11.50
CA THR A 123 -9.01 12.96 -12.10
C THR A 123 -8.57 13.83 -13.28
N GLY A 124 -7.30 13.77 -13.63
CA GLY A 124 -6.67 14.62 -14.63
C GLY A 124 -6.70 14.05 -16.06
N ARG A 125 -6.10 14.80 -16.98
CA ARG A 125 -6.07 14.48 -18.42
C ARG A 125 -5.44 13.13 -18.76
N TYR A 126 -4.53 12.63 -17.95
CA TYR A 126 -3.90 11.33 -18.18
C TYR A 126 -4.90 10.17 -18.17
N MET A 127 -6.01 10.31 -17.45
CA MET A 127 -7.07 9.29 -17.40
C MET A 127 -7.88 9.18 -18.69
N THR A 128 -7.68 10.08 -19.67
CA THR A 128 -8.22 9.92 -21.03
C THR A 128 -7.50 8.81 -21.82
N HIS A 129 -6.26 8.45 -21.44
CA HIS A 129 -5.49 7.39 -22.08
C HIS A 129 -5.77 6.04 -21.43
N LYS A 130 -6.18 5.05 -22.25
CA LYS A 130 -6.56 3.71 -21.78
C LYS A 130 -5.47 3.06 -20.93
N LEU A 131 -4.21 3.17 -21.33
CA LEU A 131 -3.08 2.56 -20.60
C LEU A 131 -2.93 3.17 -19.21
N MET A 132 -3.02 4.50 -19.11
CA MET A 132 -2.82 5.22 -17.84
C MET A 132 -3.93 4.94 -16.82
N ARG A 133 -5.19 4.85 -17.29
CA ARG A 133 -6.33 4.57 -16.38
C ARG A 133 -6.54 3.10 -16.07
N LEU A 134 -5.79 2.18 -16.70
CA LEU A 134 -5.97 0.73 -16.54
C LEU A 134 -5.92 0.28 -15.07
N PRO A 135 -4.98 0.75 -14.21
CA PRO A 135 -4.93 0.34 -12.81
C PRO A 135 -5.95 1.05 -11.92
N PHE A 136 -6.63 2.07 -12.40
CA PHE A 136 -7.66 2.77 -11.63
C PHE A 136 -9.04 2.13 -11.79
N ASP A 137 -9.91 2.30 -10.81
CA ASP A 137 -11.34 2.09 -10.97
C ASP A 137 -12.07 3.44 -10.83
N GLY A 138 -12.92 3.75 -11.81
CA GLY A 138 -13.63 5.05 -11.85
C GLY A 138 -14.60 5.22 -10.68
N GLU A 139 -15.19 4.12 -10.18
CA GLU A 139 -16.09 4.15 -9.04
C GLU A 139 -15.34 4.47 -7.74
N ASP A 140 -14.13 3.92 -7.58
CA ASP A 140 -13.28 4.21 -6.40
C ASP A 140 -12.85 5.68 -6.39
N VAL A 141 -12.45 6.21 -7.55
CA VAL A 141 -12.10 7.63 -7.70
C VAL A 141 -13.32 8.52 -7.42
N ALA A 142 -14.49 8.19 -7.97
CA ALA A 142 -15.72 8.93 -7.73
C ALA A 142 -16.12 8.90 -6.24
N ALA A 143 -16.00 7.74 -5.58
CA ALA A 143 -16.29 7.61 -4.17
C ALA A 143 -15.31 8.42 -3.29
N MET A 144 -14.04 8.56 -3.68
CA MET A 144 -13.09 9.44 -2.99
C MET A 144 -13.47 10.92 -3.19
N VAL A 145 -13.91 11.32 -4.38
CA VAL A 145 -14.45 12.67 -4.61
C VAL A 145 -15.68 12.93 -3.73
N HIS A 146 -16.60 11.97 -3.58
CA HIS A 146 -17.72 12.12 -2.65
C HIS A 146 -17.28 12.29 -1.19
N LYS A 147 -16.21 11.57 -0.76
CA LYS A 147 -15.62 11.74 0.58
C LYS A 147 -15.00 13.12 0.76
N LEU A 148 -14.37 13.67 -0.29
CA LEU A 148 -13.83 15.02 -0.28
C LEU A 148 -14.93 16.06 0.01
N TYR A 149 -16.03 16.00 -0.73
CA TYR A 149 -17.17 16.91 -0.51
C TYR A 149 -17.89 16.64 0.82
N GLY A 150 -17.75 15.44 1.37
CA GLY A 150 -18.21 15.08 2.71
C GLY A 150 -17.28 15.51 3.85
N GLY A 151 -16.18 16.22 3.56
CA GLY A 151 -15.21 16.70 4.57
C GLY A 151 -14.37 15.59 5.19
N ARG A 152 -14.19 14.47 4.48
CA ARG A 152 -13.51 13.26 4.98
C ARG A 152 -12.16 12.98 4.29
N VAL A 153 -11.63 13.90 3.51
CA VAL A 153 -10.30 13.80 2.89
C VAL A 153 -9.36 14.81 3.54
N VAL A 154 -8.19 14.34 3.90
CA VAL A 154 -7.06 15.16 4.37
C VAL A 154 -5.99 15.12 3.29
N PHE A 155 -5.75 16.26 2.68
CA PHE A 155 -4.72 16.40 1.68
C PHE A 155 -3.34 16.63 2.30
N HIS A 156 -2.33 16.04 1.68
CA HIS A 156 -0.93 16.27 1.96
C HIS A 156 -0.22 16.78 0.69
N ASP A 157 0.68 17.72 0.85
CA ASP A 157 1.56 18.21 -0.21
C ASP A 157 3.02 17.92 0.18
N GLY A 158 3.48 16.70 -0.13
CA GLY A 158 4.81 16.24 0.21
C GLY A 158 4.86 15.40 1.51
N ASP A 159 5.80 15.73 2.38
CA ASP A 159 6.05 15.01 3.63
C ASP A 159 5.24 15.64 4.77
N ASP A 160 4.52 14.82 5.57
CA ASP A 160 3.67 15.31 6.66
C ASP A 160 3.55 14.29 7.80
N GLU A 161 3.13 14.72 8.99
CA GLU A 161 2.91 13.88 10.17
C GLU A 161 1.41 13.65 10.43
N ILE A 162 0.97 12.39 10.43
CA ILE A 162 -0.42 11.99 10.74
C ILE A 162 -0.62 11.86 12.24
N ALA A 163 0.37 11.30 12.93
CA ALA A 163 0.39 11.14 14.38
C ALA A 163 1.87 11.07 14.84
N PRO A 164 2.16 11.38 16.11
CA PRO A 164 3.51 11.27 16.63
C PRO A 164 4.13 9.90 16.31
N GLY A 165 5.18 9.88 15.48
CA GLY A 165 5.83 8.65 15.02
C GLY A 165 5.20 7.97 13.80
N VAL A 166 4.20 8.58 13.13
CA VAL A 166 3.65 8.11 11.85
C VAL A 166 3.65 9.28 10.87
N THR A 167 4.45 9.16 9.82
CA THR A 167 4.60 10.20 8.79
C THR A 167 4.33 9.63 7.40
N VAL A 168 3.82 10.46 6.51
CA VAL A 168 3.67 10.18 5.07
C VAL A 168 4.72 10.94 4.29
N HIS A 169 5.18 10.36 3.20
CA HIS A 169 6.20 10.95 2.34
C HIS A 169 5.82 10.76 0.89
N HIS A 170 5.69 11.85 0.14
CA HIS A 170 5.48 11.78 -1.30
C HIS A 170 6.73 11.25 -2.01
N LEU A 171 6.54 10.30 -2.91
CA LEU A 171 7.57 9.76 -3.81
C LEU A 171 7.23 9.95 -5.28
N GLY A 172 5.98 9.77 -5.65
CA GLY A 172 5.59 9.66 -7.05
C GLY A 172 6.11 8.37 -7.70
N GLY A 173 6.38 8.42 -8.99
CA GLY A 173 6.97 7.32 -9.76
C GLY A 173 5.96 6.30 -10.26
N HIS A 174 5.40 5.47 -9.43
CA HIS A 174 4.38 4.48 -9.79
C HIS A 174 3.06 5.14 -10.22
N SER A 175 2.54 6.05 -9.42
CA SER A 175 1.57 7.08 -9.79
C SER A 175 2.18 8.47 -9.52
N ASP A 176 1.57 9.56 -9.97
CA ASP A 176 2.14 10.89 -9.76
C ASP A 176 2.13 11.30 -8.28
N GLY A 177 1.14 10.86 -7.53
CA GLY A 177 0.95 11.19 -6.13
C GLY A 177 1.22 10.05 -5.15
N LEU A 178 1.90 8.96 -5.58
CA LEU A 178 2.23 7.88 -4.66
C LEU A 178 2.93 8.40 -3.40
N GLN A 179 2.43 8.01 -2.24
CA GLN A 179 3.06 8.24 -0.94
C GLN A 179 3.38 6.93 -0.22
N ILE A 180 4.39 6.97 0.63
CA ILE A 180 4.78 5.90 1.53
C ILE A 180 4.52 6.29 2.98
N VAL A 181 4.42 5.29 3.87
CA VAL A 181 4.19 5.53 5.30
C VAL A 181 5.43 5.11 6.09
N ARG A 182 5.95 6.02 6.91
CA ARG A 182 7.06 5.77 7.81
C ARG A 182 6.56 5.70 9.25
N VAL A 183 6.89 4.63 9.94
CA VAL A 183 6.37 4.32 11.28
C VAL A 183 7.52 4.10 12.25
N ASN A 184 7.50 4.80 13.39
CA ASN A 184 8.42 4.55 14.49
C ASN A 184 7.98 3.32 15.29
N THR A 185 8.79 2.29 15.31
CA THR A 185 8.54 1.02 15.99
C THR A 185 9.61 0.72 17.03
N ARG A 186 9.44 -0.36 17.80
CA ARG A 186 10.51 -0.82 18.73
C ARG A 186 11.79 -1.26 18.02
N ARG A 187 11.68 -1.63 16.73
CA ARG A 187 12.84 -1.98 15.88
C ARG A 187 13.49 -0.74 15.24
N GLY A 188 12.95 0.44 15.46
CA GLY A 188 13.29 1.68 14.76
C GLY A 188 12.27 2.03 13.66
N TRP A 189 12.68 2.85 12.72
CA TRP A 189 11.80 3.33 11.65
C TRP A 189 11.58 2.26 10.58
N VAL A 190 10.33 1.83 10.43
CA VAL A 190 9.84 0.96 9.36
C VAL A 190 9.18 1.81 8.30
N VAL A 191 9.40 1.50 7.03
CA VAL A 191 8.81 2.17 5.88
C VAL A 191 7.92 1.19 5.13
N LEU A 192 6.63 1.45 5.08
CA LEU A 192 5.68 0.78 4.21
C LEU A 192 5.78 1.43 2.84
N ALA A 193 6.52 0.80 1.93
CA ALA A 193 6.84 1.38 0.63
C ALA A 193 5.68 1.27 -0.36
N SER A 194 4.67 0.43 -0.10
CA SER A 194 3.59 0.18 -1.04
C SER A 194 4.15 -0.04 -2.46
N ASP A 195 3.55 0.54 -3.46
CA ASP A 195 3.92 0.37 -4.86
C ASP A 195 5.08 1.27 -5.32
N ALA A 196 5.72 1.99 -4.39
CA ALA A 196 7.07 2.49 -4.70
C ALA A 196 7.99 1.34 -5.10
N ALA A 197 7.80 0.14 -4.48
CA ALA A 197 8.43 -1.11 -4.88
C ALA A 197 7.47 -2.28 -4.67
N HIS A 198 7.18 -3.05 -5.70
CA HIS A 198 6.32 -4.24 -5.57
C HIS A 198 7.05 -5.39 -4.87
N TYR A 199 8.33 -5.56 -5.17
CA TYR A 199 9.19 -6.61 -4.63
C TYR A 199 10.48 -6.04 -4.06
N TYR A 200 11.08 -6.73 -3.09
CA TYR A 200 12.44 -6.42 -2.64
C TYR A 200 13.41 -6.38 -3.82
N ALA A 201 13.25 -7.33 -4.74
CA ALA A 201 14.09 -7.44 -5.94
C ALA A 201 13.99 -6.21 -6.87
N ASN A 202 12.89 -5.46 -6.90
CA ASN A 202 12.81 -4.22 -7.66
C ASN A 202 13.84 -3.19 -7.15
N MET A 203 13.92 -3.01 -5.84
CA MET A 203 14.88 -2.11 -5.19
C MET A 203 16.31 -2.63 -5.29
N GLU A 204 16.53 -3.92 -4.99
CA GLU A 204 17.85 -4.56 -4.99
C GLU A 204 18.51 -4.55 -6.37
N ARG A 205 17.73 -4.72 -7.44
CA ARG A 205 18.21 -4.74 -8.83
C ARG A 205 18.15 -3.36 -9.51
N GLY A 206 17.44 -2.39 -8.93
CA GLY A 206 17.14 -1.10 -9.58
C GLY A 206 16.27 -1.28 -10.85
N LEU A 207 15.37 -2.26 -10.85
CA LEU A 207 14.49 -2.59 -11.97
C LEU A 207 13.03 -2.39 -11.53
N PRO A 208 12.37 -1.27 -11.90
CA PRO A 208 10.99 -1.00 -11.51
C PRO A 208 10.00 -2.03 -12.04
N TYR A 209 8.88 -2.16 -11.34
CA TYR A 209 7.72 -2.90 -11.82
C TYR A 209 7.12 -2.22 -13.06
N PRO A 210 6.55 -2.98 -14.04
CA PRO A 210 6.12 -2.44 -15.33
C PRO A 210 4.97 -1.43 -15.30
N PHE A 211 4.16 -1.39 -14.25
CA PHE A 211 3.21 -0.29 -14.06
C PHE A 211 3.93 0.87 -13.35
N VAL A 212 4.29 1.87 -14.13
CA VAL A 212 5.06 3.02 -13.65
C VAL A 212 4.72 4.25 -14.50
N PHE A 213 4.45 5.37 -13.83
CA PHE A 213 4.21 6.66 -14.48
C PHE A 213 5.54 7.34 -14.83
N ASN A 214 6.51 7.34 -13.90
CA ASN A 214 7.82 7.95 -14.08
C ASN A 214 8.92 7.03 -13.51
N ILE A 215 9.74 6.46 -14.38
CA ILE A 215 10.84 5.56 -13.99
C ILE A 215 11.89 6.29 -13.15
N GLY A 216 12.23 7.53 -13.51
CA GLY A 216 13.24 8.32 -12.79
C GLY A 216 12.84 8.57 -11.35
N ASP A 217 11.61 9.02 -11.12
CA ASP A 217 11.06 9.26 -9.78
C ASP A 217 10.96 7.95 -8.98
N THR A 218 10.63 6.82 -9.63
CA THR A 218 10.61 5.50 -8.96
C THR A 218 12.00 5.13 -8.43
N LEU A 219 13.05 5.29 -9.23
CA LEU A 219 14.43 4.97 -8.83
C LEU A 219 14.93 5.88 -7.71
N GLU A 220 14.61 7.18 -7.76
CA GLU A 220 14.90 8.09 -6.64
C GLU A 220 14.04 7.79 -5.42
N GLY A 221 12.79 7.33 -5.63
CA GLY A 221 11.88 6.85 -4.59
C GLY A 221 12.48 5.68 -3.78
N TYR A 222 13.16 4.72 -4.43
CA TYR A 222 13.87 3.65 -3.72
C TYR A 222 14.93 4.20 -2.77
N ARG A 223 15.71 5.18 -3.21
CA ARG A 223 16.74 5.83 -2.37
C ARG A 223 16.11 6.56 -1.19
N LYS A 224 15.03 7.33 -1.44
CA LYS A 224 14.32 8.05 -0.38
C LYS A 224 13.73 7.06 0.63
N ALA A 225 13.07 5.98 0.20
CA ALA A 225 12.51 4.95 1.08
C ALA A 225 13.59 4.33 1.99
N HIS A 226 14.75 3.95 1.41
CA HIS A 226 15.88 3.44 2.19
C HIS A 226 16.46 4.46 3.16
N SER A 227 16.53 5.75 2.81
CA SER A 227 17.04 6.81 3.68
C SER A 227 16.14 7.09 4.90
N LEU A 228 14.85 6.81 4.77
CA LEU A 228 13.84 7.00 5.82
C LEU A 228 13.76 5.83 6.80
N ALA A 229 14.24 4.66 6.42
CA ALA A 229 14.23 3.45 7.23
C ALA A 229 15.47 3.35 8.12
N SER A 230 15.35 2.72 9.29
CA SER A 230 16.48 2.49 10.20
C SER A 230 17.49 1.48 9.68
N SER A 231 17.08 0.61 8.75
CA SER A 231 17.95 -0.34 8.04
C SER A 231 17.31 -0.75 6.71
N PRO A 232 18.08 -1.32 5.76
CA PRO A 232 17.53 -1.82 4.50
C PRO A 232 16.39 -2.83 4.68
N GLY A 233 16.47 -3.69 5.70
CA GLY A 233 15.43 -4.66 6.01
C GLY A 233 14.17 -4.07 6.66
N HIS A 234 14.10 -2.75 6.87
CA HIS A 234 12.91 -2.06 7.37
C HIS A 234 12.11 -1.38 6.25
N VAL A 235 12.46 -1.54 4.98
CA VAL A 235 11.65 -1.11 3.85
C VAL A 235 10.80 -2.29 3.39
N ILE A 236 9.47 -2.15 3.48
CA ILE A 236 8.49 -3.20 3.20
C ILE A 236 7.86 -2.93 1.84
N PRO A 237 8.05 -3.78 0.83
CA PRO A 237 7.42 -3.64 -0.48
C PRO A 237 5.93 -3.95 -0.45
N GLY A 238 5.20 -3.49 -1.49
CA GLY A 238 3.75 -3.58 -1.55
C GLY A 238 3.19 -4.98 -1.81
N HIS A 239 3.95 -5.86 -2.49
CA HIS A 239 3.36 -7.06 -3.07
C HIS A 239 4.23 -8.32 -2.97
N ASP A 240 5.36 -8.27 -2.28
CA ASP A 240 6.29 -9.40 -2.23
C ASP A 240 5.82 -10.48 -1.24
N PRO A 241 5.61 -11.74 -1.67
CA PRO A 241 5.32 -12.85 -0.76
C PRO A 241 6.37 -13.03 0.34
N LEU A 242 7.62 -12.63 0.09
CA LEU A 242 8.69 -12.67 1.08
C LEU A 242 8.40 -11.83 2.32
N VAL A 243 7.44 -10.92 2.30
CA VAL A 243 7.01 -10.19 3.51
C VAL A 243 6.54 -11.16 4.59
N LEU A 244 5.69 -12.16 4.23
CA LEU A 244 5.22 -13.16 5.19
C LEU A 244 6.29 -14.20 5.58
N GLU A 245 7.36 -14.33 4.81
CA GLU A 245 8.46 -15.25 5.11
C GLU A 245 9.53 -14.58 5.99
N ARG A 246 9.81 -13.29 5.77
CA ARG A 246 10.84 -12.52 6.50
C ARG A 246 10.40 -12.07 7.88
N TYR A 247 9.08 -11.97 8.11
CA TYR A 247 8.53 -11.45 9.35
C TYR A 247 7.67 -12.50 10.05
N PRO A 248 7.73 -12.55 11.40
CA PRO A 248 6.95 -13.53 12.15
C PRO A 248 5.45 -13.28 12.00
N ALA A 249 4.67 -14.36 12.03
CA ALA A 249 3.23 -14.26 12.12
C ALA A 249 2.82 -13.49 13.39
N ALA A 250 1.75 -12.68 13.30
CA ALA A 250 1.20 -11.95 14.44
C ALA A 250 0.76 -12.88 15.58
N SER A 251 0.36 -14.10 15.25
CA SER A 251 0.14 -15.22 16.15
C SER A 251 0.23 -16.55 15.38
N PRO A 252 0.38 -17.71 16.03
CA PRO A 252 0.43 -19.01 15.34
C PRO A 252 -0.81 -19.31 14.47
N LYS A 253 -1.97 -18.77 14.83
CA LYS A 253 -3.22 -18.94 14.06
C LYS A 253 -3.27 -18.09 12.79
N LEU A 254 -2.39 -17.11 12.68
CA LEU A 254 -2.34 -16.15 11.57
C LEU A 254 -1.12 -16.38 10.67
N GLU A 255 -0.45 -17.53 10.82
CA GLU A 255 0.69 -17.91 9.97
C GLU A 255 0.27 -17.96 8.49
N GLY A 256 1.09 -17.38 7.62
CA GLY A 256 0.83 -17.25 6.18
C GLY A 256 -0.26 -16.21 5.82
N TRP A 257 -0.81 -15.52 6.79
CA TRP A 257 -1.88 -14.54 6.60
C TRP A 257 -1.51 -13.14 7.12
N VAL A 258 -1.10 -13.02 8.39
CA VAL A 258 -0.77 -11.74 9.01
C VAL A 258 0.62 -11.78 9.62
N ALA A 259 1.52 -10.93 9.09
CA ALA A 259 2.85 -10.76 9.65
C ALA A 259 2.93 -9.52 10.56
N ARG A 260 3.78 -9.60 11.57
CA ARG A 260 4.14 -8.50 12.45
C ARG A 260 5.49 -7.92 12.03
N LEU A 261 5.52 -6.64 11.66
CA LEU A 261 6.67 -5.98 11.03
C LEU A 261 7.55 -5.19 12.02
N ASP A 262 7.08 -4.98 13.28
CA ASP A 262 7.76 -4.24 14.35
C ASP A 262 8.54 -5.11 15.35
#